data_04d7af792ffc40d4675178b006998158
#
_entry.id   04d7af792ffc40d4675178b006998158
#
_cell.length_a   1.000
_cell.length_b   1.000
_cell.length_c   1.000
_cell.angle_alpha   90.00
_cell.angle_beta   90.00
_cell.angle_gamma   90.00
#
_symmetry.space_group_name_H-M   'P 1'
#
loop_
_entity.id
_entity.type
_entity.pdbx_description
1 polymer ?
#
loop_
_entity_poly.entity_id
_entity_poly.type
_entity_poly.pdbx_seq_one_letter_code
_entity_poly.pdbx_strand_id
1 'polypeptide(L)'
;ISNKSIFYINNDIQYGSRYISKRILDIFLIILFSVIFVPILIFSVITIVILDGFPTVIKQTRVGLHGKTFNMYKLRTMKKNSHLERNQLQELNEQSGPLFKIENDPRIIKGTKFFRRFSLDEIPQLINVVKGEMSLVGPRPLFPEDNSYFDENYLRRLNVLPGITGLLQINDRNTDDFNIWFKYDLE
;
A
#
# COMPACT_ATOMS: atom_id res chain seq x y z
N ILE A 1 -27.69 1.06 -7.58
CA ILE A 1 -28.23 2.42 -7.83
C ILE A 1 -27.85 3.31 -6.67
N SER A 2 -27.27 4.44 -6.95
CA SER A 2 -26.85 5.55 -6.11
C SER A 2 -25.41 5.52 -5.62
N ASN A 3 -24.53 5.83 -6.55
CA ASN A 3 -23.20 6.37 -6.30
C ASN A 3 -23.36 7.79 -5.71
N LYS A 4 -23.36 7.90 -4.38
CA LYS A 4 -23.17 9.19 -3.72
C LYS A 4 -21.83 9.14 -2.99
N SER A 5 -20.78 9.43 -3.71
CA SER A 5 -19.51 9.87 -3.14
C SER A 5 -19.69 11.30 -2.62
N ILE A 6 -20.14 11.40 -1.36
CA ILE A 6 -20.21 12.69 -0.67
C ILE A 6 -18.97 12.78 0.21
N PHE A 7 -17.87 13.20 -0.39
CA PHE A 7 -16.70 13.63 0.38
C PHE A 7 -16.45 15.11 0.08
N TYR A 8 -17.10 15.99 0.87
CA TYR A 8 -16.67 17.37 0.99
C TYR A 8 -15.44 17.40 1.90
N ILE A 9 -14.26 17.37 1.31
CA ILE A 9 -13.01 17.51 2.01
C ILE A 9 -12.50 18.91 1.72
N ASN A 10 -12.23 19.66 2.78
CA ASN A 10 -11.70 21.02 2.70
C ASN A 10 -10.39 21.02 1.90
N ASN A 11 -10.38 21.63 0.73
CA ASN A 11 -9.26 21.62 -0.23
C ASN A 11 -8.02 22.41 0.22
N ASP A 12 -8.10 23.12 1.36
CA ASP A 12 -7.12 24.13 1.74
C ASP A 12 -5.77 23.58 2.21
N ILE A 13 -5.69 22.29 2.57
CA ILE A 13 -4.46 21.68 3.10
C ILE A 13 -3.49 21.26 1.98
N GLN A 14 -4.00 21.06 0.76
CA GLN A 14 -3.25 20.43 -0.34
C GLN A 14 -2.22 21.32 -1.05
N TYR A 15 -2.37 22.64 -0.99
CA TYR A 15 -1.56 23.56 -1.78
C TYR A 15 -0.66 24.49 -0.96
N GLY A 16 -0.56 24.23 0.34
CA GLY A 16 0.32 25.00 1.22
C GLY A 16 1.81 24.71 0.98
N SER A 17 2.67 25.64 1.39
CA SER A 17 4.13 25.50 1.30
C SER A 17 4.65 24.16 1.89
N ARG A 18 4.01 23.64 2.93
CA ARG A 18 4.34 22.35 3.57
C ARG A 18 4.14 21.16 2.63
N TYR A 19 3.09 21.16 1.82
CA TYR A 19 2.87 20.11 0.82
C TYR A 19 3.98 20.11 -0.24
N ILE A 20 4.30 21.29 -0.78
CA ILE A 20 5.35 21.45 -1.79
C ILE A 20 6.71 21.00 -1.22
N SER A 21 7.06 21.44 -0.02
CA SER A 21 8.32 21.04 0.64
C SER A 21 8.39 19.53 0.86
N LYS A 22 7.28 18.91 1.27
CA LYS A 22 7.20 17.45 1.42
C LYS A 22 7.38 16.73 0.10
N ARG A 23 6.76 17.21 -0.99
CA ARG A 23 6.92 16.63 -2.33
C ARG A 23 8.35 16.71 -2.83
N ILE A 24 9.00 17.86 -2.63
CA ILE A 24 10.42 18.04 -2.97
C ILE A 24 11.28 17.05 -2.20
N LEU A 25 11.05 16.89 -0.90
CA LEU A 25 11.76 15.94 -0.07
C LEU A 25 11.53 14.49 -0.53
N ASP A 26 10.29 14.09 -0.82
CA ASP A 26 9.95 12.75 -1.32
C ASP A 26 10.75 12.44 -2.61
N ILE A 27 10.73 13.35 -3.59
CA ILE A 27 11.43 13.17 -4.86
C ILE A 27 12.96 13.16 -4.67
N PHE A 28 13.48 14.07 -3.84
CA PHE A 28 14.90 14.11 -3.51
C PHE A 28 15.38 12.79 -2.92
N LEU A 29 14.65 12.24 -1.94
CA LEU A 29 15.01 10.97 -1.31
C LEU A 29 14.91 9.80 -2.31
N ILE A 30 13.91 9.78 -3.18
CA ILE A 30 13.80 8.76 -4.23
C ILE A 30 15.02 8.79 -5.15
N ILE A 31 15.43 9.98 -5.61
CA ILE A 31 16.60 10.12 -6.47
C ILE A 31 17.88 9.69 -5.73
N LEU A 32 18.07 10.15 -4.48
CA LEU A 32 19.22 9.82 -3.66
C LEU A 32 19.37 8.31 -3.46
N PHE A 33 18.29 7.62 -3.13
CA PHE A 33 18.31 6.18 -2.86
C PHE A 33 18.07 5.31 -4.09
N SER A 34 17.82 5.89 -5.28
CA SER A 34 17.61 5.13 -6.51
C SER A 34 18.79 4.22 -6.86
N VAL A 35 20.02 4.66 -6.55
CA VAL A 35 21.25 3.87 -6.73
C VAL A 35 21.19 2.52 -6.01
N ILE A 36 20.48 2.45 -4.89
CA ILE A 36 20.27 1.21 -4.11
C ILE A 36 19.01 0.49 -4.59
N PHE A 37 17.89 1.21 -4.75
CA PHE A 37 16.60 0.59 -5.06
C PHE A 37 16.52 0.00 -6.47
N VAL A 38 17.16 0.62 -7.47
CA VAL A 38 17.11 0.13 -8.85
C VAL A 38 17.80 -1.25 -8.99
N PRO A 39 19.04 -1.47 -8.51
CA PRO A 39 19.64 -2.81 -8.54
C PRO A 39 18.81 -3.86 -7.79
N ILE A 40 18.28 -3.52 -6.62
CA ILE A 40 17.44 -4.45 -5.84
C ILE A 40 16.15 -4.79 -6.62
N LEU A 41 15.53 -3.80 -7.26
CA LEU A 41 14.35 -4.02 -8.09
C LEU A 41 14.64 -4.95 -9.28
N ILE A 42 15.75 -4.71 -9.98
CA ILE A 42 16.18 -5.55 -11.12
C ILE A 42 16.41 -6.99 -10.64
N PHE A 43 17.14 -7.17 -9.55
CA PHE A 43 17.37 -8.50 -8.95
C PHE A 43 16.06 -9.19 -8.60
N SER A 44 15.13 -8.45 -7.96
CA SER A 44 13.83 -8.99 -7.56
C SER A 44 12.98 -9.40 -8.77
N VAL A 45 12.97 -8.59 -9.83
CA VAL A 45 12.27 -8.88 -11.08
C VAL A 45 12.84 -10.14 -11.73
N ILE A 46 14.17 -10.25 -11.88
CA ILE A 46 14.84 -11.42 -12.44
C ILE A 46 14.48 -12.67 -11.63
N THR A 47 14.53 -12.59 -10.31
CA THR A 47 14.19 -13.70 -9.42
C THR A 47 12.75 -14.17 -9.65
N ILE A 48 11.78 -13.26 -9.73
CA ILE A 48 10.38 -13.61 -9.97
C ILE A 48 10.20 -14.24 -11.37
N VAL A 49 10.90 -13.72 -12.40
CA VAL A 49 10.85 -14.31 -13.75
C VAL A 49 11.31 -15.77 -13.73
N ILE A 50 12.41 -16.04 -13.03
CA ILE A 50 12.96 -17.41 -12.92
C ILE A 50 12.02 -18.34 -12.16
N LEU A 51 11.41 -17.85 -11.07
CA LEU A 51 10.59 -18.68 -10.18
C LEU A 51 9.17 -18.93 -10.70
N ASP A 52 8.52 -17.94 -11.35
CA ASP A 52 7.10 -18.03 -11.72
C ASP A 52 6.74 -17.26 -13.02
N GLY A 53 7.74 -16.77 -13.76
CA GLY A 53 7.54 -16.09 -15.05
C GLY A 53 6.83 -14.74 -14.95
N PHE A 54 6.32 -14.26 -16.07
CA PHE A 54 5.58 -12.98 -16.18
C PHE A 54 4.08 -13.13 -15.82
N PRO A 55 3.42 -12.01 -15.42
CA PRO A 55 3.96 -10.67 -15.14
C PRO A 55 4.70 -10.63 -13.80
N THR A 56 5.72 -9.78 -13.67
CA THR A 56 6.49 -9.59 -12.42
C THR A 56 5.95 -8.46 -11.55
N VAL A 57 5.27 -7.49 -12.16
CA VAL A 57 4.62 -6.37 -11.48
C VAL A 57 3.12 -6.50 -11.64
N ILE A 58 2.40 -6.31 -10.56
CA ILE A 58 0.94 -6.27 -10.51
C ILE A 58 0.45 -4.88 -10.15
N LYS A 59 -0.80 -4.59 -10.51
CA LYS A 59 -1.52 -3.38 -10.14
C LYS A 59 -2.63 -3.76 -9.18
N GLN A 60 -2.74 -3.01 -8.08
CA GLN A 60 -3.83 -3.17 -7.11
C GLN A 60 -4.55 -1.84 -6.97
N THR A 61 -5.85 -1.83 -7.25
CA THR A 61 -6.66 -0.62 -7.03
C THR A 61 -6.71 -0.32 -5.54
N ARG A 62 -6.39 0.92 -5.19
CA ARG A 62 -6.37 1.44 -3.81
C ARG A 62 -7.08 2.78 -3.74
N VAL A 63 -7.51 3.13 -2.53
CA VAL A 63 -8.08 4.44 -2.22
C VAL A 63 -6.97 5.37 -1.74
N GLY A 64 -6.87 6.51 -2.36
CA GLY A 64 -5.89 7.54 -2.06
C GLY A 64 -6.54 8.84 -1.62
N LEU A 65 -5.84 9.93 -1.89
CA LEU A 65 -6.23 11.28 -1.51
C LEU A 65 -7.65 11.63 -1.97
N HIS A 66 -8.44 12.18 -1.04
CA HIS A 66 -9.85 12.57 -1.26
C HIS A 66 -10.74 11.43 -1.79
N GLY A 67 -10.42 10.18 -1.43
CA GLY A 67 -11.20 9.03 -1.87
C GLY A 67 -11.00 8.64 -3.34
N LYS A 68 -10.09 9.28 -4.08
CA LYS A 68 -9.79 8.92 -5.47
C LYS A 68 -9.04 7.60 -5.52
N THR A 69 -9.49 6.69 -6.36
CA THR A 69 -8.79 5.42 -6.57
C THR A 69 -7.58 5.59 -7.49
N PHE A 70 -6.53 4.83 -7.23
CA PHE A 70 -5.33 4.75 -8.05
C PHE A 70 -4.83 3.31 -8.16
N ASN A 71 -3.95 3.03 -9.13
CA ASN A 71 -3.32 1.73 -9.30
C ASN A 71 -1.98 1.70 -8.59
N MET A 72 -1.93 1.06 -7.43
CA MET A 72 -0.71 0.83 -6.67
C MET A 72 0.12 -0.28 -7.34
N TYR A 73 1.40 -0.02 -7.63
CA TYR A 73 2.30 -1.00 -8.21
C TYR A 73 2.99 -1.84 -7.15
N LYS A 74 3.09 -3.14 -7.39
CA LYS A 74 3.74 -4.08 -6.46
C LYS A 74 4.40 -5.23 -7.22
N LEU A 75 5.52 -5.77 -6.71
CA LEU A 75 6.04 -7.03 -7.26
C LEU A 75 5.11 -8.18 -6.95
N ARG A 76 4.95 -9.08 -7.90
CA ARG A 76 4.13 -10.28 -7.74
C ARG A 76 4.88 -11.34 -6.92
N THR A 77 4.54 -11.45 -5.66
CA THR A 77 5.06 -12.46 -4.74
C THR A 77 4.09 -13.60 -4.48
N MET A 78 2.91 -13.57 -5.11
CA MET A 78 1.90 -14.63 -5.05
C MET A 78 1.69 -15.24 -6.42
N LYS A 79 1.30 -16.51 -6.44
CA LYS A 79 0.96 -17.27 -7.65
C LYS A 79 -0.10 -16.56 -8.47
N LYS A 80 -0.14 -16.85 -9.78
CA LYS A 80 -1.17 -16.31 -10.67
C LYS A 80 -2.56 -16.71 -10.16
N ASN A 81 -3.51 -15.77 -10.28
CA ASN A 81 -4.91 -15.95 -9.87
C ASN A 81 -5.14 -16.23 -8.37
N SER A 82 -4.14 -16.04 -7.53
CA SER A 82 -4.24 -16.23 -6.07
C SER A 82 -5.34 -15.39 -5.38
N HIS A 83 -5.82 -14.32 -6.04
CA HIS A 83 -6.95 -13.53 -5.54
C HIS A 83 -8.26 -14.33 -5.54
N LEU A 84 -8.43 -15.30 -6.43
CA LEU A 84 -9.62 -16.17 -6.50
C LEU A 84 -9.67 -17.14 -5.30
N GLU A 85 -8.52 -17.46 -4.73
CA GLU A 85 -8.42 -18.36 -3.58
C GLU A 85 -8.67 -17.65 -2.24
N ARG A 86 -8.77 -16.30 -2.21
CA ARG A 86 -8.94 -15.53 -0.96
C ARG A 86 -10.15 -15.99 -0.15
N ASN A 87 -11.29 -16.19 -0.82
CA ASN A 87 -12.53 -16.58 -0.14
C ASN A 87 -12.45 -17.99 0.47
N GLN A 88 -11.73 -18.91 -0.18
CA GLN A 88 -11.52 -20.27 0.32
C GLN A 88 -10.58 -20.31 1.53
N LEU A 89 -9.73 -19.29 1.66
CA LEU A 89 -8.74 -19.17 2.74
C LEU A 89 -9.22 -18.24 3.87
N GLN A 90 -10.48 -17.82 3.86
CA GLN A 90 -11.01 -16.87 4.85
C GLN A 90 -10.93 -17.44 6.29
N GLU A 91 -11.12 -18.74 6.45
CA GLU A 91 -11.02 -19.44 7.75
C GLU A 91 -9.59 -19.43 8.34
N LEU A 92 -8.58 -19.24 7.48
CA LEU A 92 -7.18 -19.13 7.90
C LEU A 92 -6.74 -17.69 8.16
N ASN A 93 -7.67 -16.72 8.08
CA ASN A 93 -7.34 -15.32 8.32
C ASN A 93 -7.03 -15.07 9.80
N GLU A 94 -5.86 -14.54 10.07
CA GLU A 94 -5.34 -14.23 11.42
C GLU A 94 -5.62 -12.76 11.84
N GLN A 95 -6.33 -11.99 11.00
CA GLN A 95 -6.58 -10.58 11.27
C GLN A 95 -8.04 -10.27 11.49
N SER A 96 -8.31 -9.24 12.30
CA SER A 96 -9.66 -8.75 12.56
C SER A 96 -10.10 -7.69 11.52
N GLY A 97 -11.43 -7.49 11.44
CA GLY A 97 -12.03 -6.47 10.57
C GLY A 97 -11.80 -6.73 9.08
N PRO A 98 -11.53 -5.68 8.28
CA PRO A 98 -11.37 -5.79 6.84
C PRO A 98 -10.03 -6.38 6.41
N LEU A 99 -9.11 -6.58 7.35
CA LEU A 99 -7.75 -7.01 7.07
C LEU A 99 -7.71 -8.51 6.78
N PHE A 100 -6.75 -8.91 5.90
CA PHE A 100 -6.53 -10.30 5.56
C PHE A 100 -5.03 -10.63 5.57
N LYS A 101 -4.65 -11.55 6.46
CA LYS A 101 -3.27 -12.03 6.58
C LYS A 101 -3.25 -13.49 7.02
N ILE A 102 -2.39 -14.26 6.40
CA ILE A 102 -2.06 -15.64 6.78
C ILE A 102 -0.54 -15.71 6.89
N GLU A 103 0.00 -16.15 8.01
CA GLU A 103 1.46 -16.21 8.25
C GLU A 103 2.18 -17.11 7.24
N ASN A 104 1.64 -18.30 7.01
CA ASN A 104 2.16 -19.27 6.04
C ASN A 104 1.22 -19.40 4.83
N ASP A 105 0.95 -18.29 4.16
CA ASP A 105 0.03 -18.24 3.04
C ASP A 105 0.50 -19.16 1.88
N PRO A 106 -0.27 -20.20 1.51
CA PRO A 106 0.11 -21.18 0.48
C PRO A 106 0.20 -20.58 -0.92
N ARG A 107 -0.36 -19.38 -1.13
CA ARG A 107 -0.34 -18.65 -2.38
C ARG A 107 1.01 -17.98 -2.66
N ILE A 108 1.88 -17.83 -1.63
CA ILE A 108 3.19 -17.19 -1.80
C ILE A 108 4.08 -18.07 -2.70
N ILE A 109 4.69 -17.46 -3.71
CA ILE A 109 5.69 -18.12 -4.56
C ILE A 109 6.88 -18.53 -3.68
N LYS A 110 7.26 -19.82 -3.72
CA LYS A 110 8.42 -20.30 -2.97
C LYS A 110 9.66 -19.49 -3.34
N GLY A 111 10.40 -18.99 -2.33
CA GLY A 111 11.57 -18.14 -2.53
C GLY A 111 11.28 -16.62 -2.50
N THR A 112 10.02 -16.17 -2.61
CA THR A 112 9.69 -14.74 -2.55
C THR A 112 9.28 -14.26 -1.15
N LYS A 113 9.22 -15.16 -0.15
CA LYS A 113 8.89 -14.79 1.25
C LYS A 113 9.86 -13.73 1.80
N PHE A 114 11.13 -13.79 1.38
CA PHE A 114 12.14 -12.79 1.70
C PHE A 114 11.76 -11.39 1.20
N PHE A 115 11.26 -11.25 -0.03
CA PHE A 115 10.83 -9.94 -0.57
C PHE A 115 9.72 -9.31 0.27
N ARG A 116 8.77 -10.11 0.72
CA ARG A 116 7.69 -9.65 1.61
C ARG A 116 8.20 -9.26 3.00
N ARG A 117 9.12 -10.04 3.56
CA ARG A 117 9.72 -9.77 4.87
C ARG A 117 10.43 -8.42 4.91
N PHE A 118 11.16 -8.08 3.85
CA PHE A 118 11.93 -6.83 3.74
C PHE A 118 11.21 -5.75 2.95
N SER A 119 9.94 -5.96 2.59
CA SER A 119 9.11 -5.02 1.79
C SER A 119 9.72 -4.66 0.43
N LEU A 120 10.59 -5.49 -0.13
CA LEU A 120 11.19 -5.27 -1.44
C LEU A 120 10.12 -5.34 -2.55
N ASP A 121 9.03 -6.07 -2.30
CA ASP A 121 7.88 -6.15 -3.19
C ASP A 121 7.11 -4.82 -3.30
N GLU A 122 7.38 -3.86 -2.43
CA GLU A 122 6.77 -2.53 -2.42
C GLU A 122 7.60 -1.46 -3.15
N ILE A 123 8.84 -1.77 -3.57
CA ILE A 123 9.71 -0.82 -4.30
C ILE A 123 9.02 -0.21 -5.54
N PRO A 124 8.22 -0.94 -6.36
CA PRO A 124 7.52 -0.33 -7.48
C PRO A 124 6.54 0.80 -7.11
N GLN A 125 6.13 0.90 -5.84
CA GLN A 125 5.29 2.02 -5.37
C GLN A 125 6.01 3.37 -5.44
N LEU A 126 7.34 3.40 -5.52
CA LEU A 126 8.09 4.63 -5.77
C LEU A 126 7.61 5.32 -7.06
N ILE A 127 7.13 4.57 -8.06
CA ILE A 127 6.49 5.12 -9.26
C ILE A 127 5.21 5.89 -8.90
N ASN A 128 4.41 5.38 -7.96
CA ASN A 128 3.21 6.07 -7.49
C ASN A 128 3.57 7.37 -6.75
N VAL A 129 4.68 7.36 -5.98
CA VAL A 129 5.17 8.58 -5.33
C VAL A 129 5.59 9.61 -6.38
N VAL A 130 6.37 9.23 -7.39
CA VAL A 130 6.77 10.13 -8.48
C VAL A 130 5.55 10.71 -9.20
N LYS A 131 4.52 9.91 -9.46
CA LYS A 131 3.24 10.35 -10.07
C LYS A 131 2.41 11.27 -9.19
N GLY A 132 2.70 11.37 -7.88
CA GLY A 132 1.89 12.16 -6.95
C GLY A 132 0.65 11.44 -6.41
N GLU A 133 0.52 10.14 -6.65
CA GLU A 133 -0.57 9.30 -6.13
C GLU A 133 -0.30 8.85 -4.69
N MET A 134 0.98 8.83 -4.29
CA MET A 134 1.47 8.46 -2.95
C MET A 134 2.56 9.43 -2.48
N SER A 135 2.94 9.27 -1.22
CA SER A 135 4.12 9.87 -0.57
C SER A 135 5.00 8.75 0.00
N LEU A 136 6.23 9.04 0.39
CA LEU A 136 7.07 8.10 1.14
C LEU A 136 6.44 7.80 2.50
N VAL A 137 5.97 8.82 3.21
CA VAL A 137 5.37 8.70 4.56
C VAL A 137 3.92 9.16 4.53
N GLY A 138 3.02 8.33 5.02
CA GLY A 138 1.59 8.60 5.11
C GLY A 138 0.79 7.36 5.51
N PRO A 139 -0.54 7.48 5.66
CA PRO A 139 -1.42 6.35 5.96
C PRO A 139 -1.32 5.26 4.89
N ARG A 140 -1.43 3.99 5.28
CA ARG A 140 -1.40 2.87 4.32
C ARG A 140 -2.64 2.90 3.41
N PRO A 141 -2.50 2.85 2.07
CA PRO A 141 -3.66 2.83 1.17
C PRO A 141 -4.45 1.53 1.31
N LEU A 142 -5.76 1.64 1.52
CA LEU A 142 -6.67 0.51 1.69
C LEU A 142 -7.36 0.14 0.37
N PHE A 143 -7.97 -1.04 0.33
CA PHE A 143 -8.81 -1.44 -0.78
C PHE A 143 -10.12 -0.64 -0.78
N PRO A 144 -10.78 -0.43 -1.94
CA PRO A 144 -12.08 0.23 -2.00
C PRO A 144 -13.14 -0.45 -1.13
N GLU A 145 -13.09 -1.79 -1.05
CA GLU A 145 -14.00 -2.60 -0.25
C GLU A 145 -13.85 -2.35 1.25
N ASP A 146 -12.64 -2.06 1.71
CA ASP A 146 -12.35 -1.83 3.12
C ASP A 146 -12.96 -0.51 3.63
N ASN A 147 -13.21 0.46 2.73
CA ASN A 147 -13.77 1.76 3.12
C ASN A 147 -15.21 1.70 3.66
N SER A 148 -15.94 0.63 3.37
CA SER A 148 -17.31 0.43 3.88
C SER A 148 -17.36 0.20 5.40
N TYR A 149 -16.22 -0.12 6.01
CA TYR A 149 -16.10 -0.39 7.45
C TYR A 149 -15.75 0.87 8.28
N PHE A 150 -15.54 2.04 7.65
CA PHE A 150 -15.01 3.22 8.33
C PHE A 150 -16.07 4.29 8.56
N ASP A 151 -16.02 4.89 9.74
CA ASP A 151 -16.79 6.07 10.08
C ASP A 151 -16.17 7.37 9.49
N GLU A 152 -16.87 8.49 9.65
CA GLU A 152 -16.42 9.79 9.14
C GLU A 152 -15.06 10.22 9.75
N ASN A 153 -14.78 9.86 11.00
CA ASN A 153 -13.52 10.20 11.65
C ASN A 153 -12.36 9.48 10.98
N TYR A 154 -12.53 8.19 10.70
CA TYR A 154 -11.48 7.42 10.03
C TYR A 154 -11.23 7.90 8.59
N LEU A 155 -12.24 8.41 7.91
CA LEU A 155 -12.10 8.95 6.56
C LEU A 155 -11.21 10.20 6.49
N ARG A 156 -10.91 10.86 7.64
CA ARG A 156 -9.95 11.98 7.71
C ARG A 156 -8.55 11.61 7.22
N ARG A 157 -8.17 10.33 7.29
CA ARG A 157 -6.93 9.82 6.73
C ARG A 157 -6.81 10.04 5.21
N LEU A 158 -7.92 10.23 4.51
CA LEU A 158 -7.97 10.52 3.09
C LEU A 158 -7.68 11.99 2.76
N ASN A 159 -7.46 12.85 3.77
CA ASN A 159 -7.07 14.24 3.58
C ASN A 159 -5.58 14.41 3.26
N VAL A 160 -4.81 13.33 3.31
CA VAL A 160 -3.39 13.33 2.99
C VAL A 160 -3.07 12.23 1.97
N LEU A 161 -1.93 12.35 1.29
CA LEU A 161 -1.46 11.29 0.40
C LEU A 161 -1.16 10.02 1.21
N PRO A 162 -1.59 8.84 0.71
CA PRO A 162 -1.18 7.57 1.31
C PRO A 162 0.33 7.38 1.19
N GLY A 163 0.92 6.67 2.15
CA GLY A 163 2.36 6.43 2.22
C GLY A 163 2.78 5.01 1.88
N ILE A 164 4.05 4.85 1.49
CA ILE A 164 4.73 3.55 1.44
C ILE A 164 5.01 3.08 2.87
N THR A 165 5.44 4.00 3.73
CA THR A 165 5.62 3.77 5.17
C THR A 165 4.84 4.81 5.98
N GLY A 166 4.71 4.61 7.29
CA GLY A 166 3.99 5.50 8.19
C GLY A 166 4.13 5.04 9.63
N LEU A 167 3.48 5.73 10.56
CA LEU A 167 3.56 5.46 11.99
C LEU A 167 3.16 4.02 12.33
N LEU A 168 2.13 3.49 11.71
CA LEU A 168 1.70 2.11 11.89
C LEU A 168 2.80 1.11 11.52
N GLN A 169 3.43 1.29 10.34
CA GLN A 169 4.45 0.37 9.84
C GLN A 169 5.73 0.37 10.69
N ILE A 170 6.00 1.48 11.38
CA ILE A 170 7.19 1.64 12.22
C ILE A 170 6.94 1.07 13.62
N ASN A 171 5.75 1.32 14.19
CA ASN A 171 5.45 0.97 15.58
C ASN A 171 4.81 -0.42 15.73
N ASP A 172 3.85 -0.76 14.86
CA ASP A 172 2.99 -1.94 15.06
C ASP A 172 2.58 -2.62 13.74
N ARG A 173 3.55 -2.82 12.83
CA ARG A 173 3.32 -3.38 11.49
C ARG A 173 2.51 -4.67 11.46
N ASN A 174 2.61 -5.48 12.50
CA ASN A 174 2.00 -6.81 12.58
C ASN A 174 0.78 -6.87 13.50
N THR A 175 0.30 -5.72 13.98
CA THR A 175 -0.89 -5.72 14.84
C THR A 175 -2.10 -6.28 14.09
N ASP A 176 -2.90 -7.06 14.78
CA ASP A 176 -4.20 -7.58 14.36
C ASP A 176 -5.36 -6.70 14.87
N ASP A 177 -5.07 -5.73 15.75
CA ASP A 177 -6.05 -4.79 16.30
C ASP A 177 -6.27 -3.60 15.35
N PHE A 178 -7.46 -3.52 14.80
CA PHE A 178 -7.88 -2.43 13.92
C PHE A 178 -7.90 -1.06 14.63
N ASN A 179 -8.13 -0.99 15.94
CA ASN A 179 -8.12 0.27 16.69
C ASN A 179 -6.71 0.88 16.74
N ILE A 180 -5.67 0.05 16.78
CA ILE A 180 -4.27 0.50 16.70
C ILE A 180 -3.98 1.08 15.31
N TRP A 181 -4.51 0.47 14.25
CA TRP A 181 -4.44 1.03 12.89
C TRP A 181 -5.07 2.40 12.82
N PHE A 182 -6.28 2.52 13.37
CA PHE A 182 -7.04 3.77 13.41
C PHE A 182 -6.25 4.88 14.09
N LYS A 183 -5.66 4.58 15.24
CA LYS A 183 -4.87 5.55 16.02
C LYS A 183 -3.70 6.10 15.21
N TYR A 184 -2.85 5.24 14.66
CA TYR A 184 -1.65 5.66 13.93
C TYR A 184 -1.93 6.31 12.56
N ASP A 185 -3.05 6.01 11.94
CA ASP A 185 -3.42 6.63 10.67
C ASP A 185 -3.96 8.07 10.86
N LEU A 186 -4.36 8.46 12.07
CA LEU A 186 -4.91 9.78 12.38
C LEU A 186 -3.93 10.71 13.13
N GLU A 187 -2.83 10.19 13.65
CA GLU A 187 -1.72 10.97 14.23
C GLU A 187 -0.83 11.59 13.13
#